data_517473d3e50f79a96fd63cccd953c08e
#
_entry.id   517473d3e50f79a96fd63cccd953c08e
#
_cell.length_a   1.000
_cell.length_b   1.000
_cell.length_c   1.000
_cell.angle_alpha   90.00
_cell.angle_beta   90.00
_cell.angle_gamma   90.00
#
_symmetry.space_group_name_H-M   'P 1'
#
loop_
_entity.id
_entity.type
_entity.pdbx_description
1 polymer ?
#
loop_
_entity_poly.entity_id
_entity_poly.type
_entity_poly.pdbx_seq_one_letter_code
_entity_poly.pdbx_strand_id
1 'polypeptide(L)'
;RRTRYTVGECMAELAEVVADGKPTRTVAVESEDAAAVIAAVRSLELSGYVNTSYPRGLAALIDDEPLRFAVIDVGTNSIKFHIGERERDGNWRAVVDRAEMTRLGEGLEQNGFIADAALERTVAAIADMVDEAKRRAVLATAAVGTAGLRIAANRDRVLAVIETRTGVRIDVISGEEEGRLAYVAATSGLGLSKGSLVAFDTGGGSTQFTFGHDSSVDERFSVDVGAVRYTERYKLDGVVSAEVMRRTMAAVAADLSRIDGRPVPAALVAMGGAVTNITAVKRGLARYNPAIVQGTVLDRSEIDRQIELYRSRDADGRRTIVGLQPKRAEVILAGACIVRAVMEKLGKQTLTVSDRGLRHGVLAERFGP
;
A
#
# COMPACT_ATOMS: atom_id res chain seq x y z
N ARG A 1 26.57 4.50 30.58
CA ARG A 1 27.80 4.96 29.91
C ARG A 1 27.44 5.56 28.57
N ARG A 2 28.09 6.69 28.19
CA ARG A 2 27.85 7.35 26.90
C ARG A 2 29.18 7.54 26.19
N THR A 3 29.19 7.28 24.90
CA THR A 3 30.36 7.46 24.04
C THR A 3 29.92 8.21 22.78
N ARG A 4 30.62 9.29 22.43
CA ARG A 4 30.31 10.13 21.28
C ARG A 4 31.27 9.86 20.12
N TYR A 5 30.75 9.93 18.94
CA TYR A 5 31.47 9.70 17.67
C TYR A 5 31.07 10.77 16.65
N THR A 6 31.91 10.96 15.66
CA THR A 6 31.54 11.68 14.45
C THR A 6 31.39 10.69 13.31
N VAL A 7 30.27 10.71 12.61
CA VAL A 7 29.95 9.81 11.48
C VAL A 7 29.56 10.67 10.30
N GLY A 8 30.48 10.85 9.33
CA GLY A 8 30.31 11.85 8.29
C GLY A 8 30.18 13.25 8.89
N GLU A 9 29.12 13.98 8.54
CA GLU A 9 28.79 15.32 9.07
C GLU A 9 27.83 15.27 10.27
N CYS A 10 27.61 14.09 10.87
CA CYS A 10 26.72 13.91 11.99
C CYS A 10 27.45 13.66 13.30
N MET A 11 26.88 14.13 14.41
CA MET A 11 27.20 13.67 15.74
C MET A 11 26.43 12.37 16.01
N ALA A 12 27.12 11.35 16.50
CA ALA A 12 26.50 10.10 16.96
C ALA A 12 26.85 9.83 18.42
N GLU A 13 25.89 9.38 19.20
CA GLU A 13 26.08 9.02 20.61
C GLU A 13 25.61 7.57 20.82
N LEU A 14 26.49 6.71 21.31
CA LEU A 14 26.13 5.39 21.82
C LEU A 14 25.98 5.47 23.33
N ALA A 15 24.80 5.13 23.84
CA ALA A 15 24.54 5.08 25.27
C ALA A 15 24.18 3.65 25.71
N GLU A 16 24.89 3.16 26.75
CA GLU A 16 24.53 1.93 27.46
C GLU A 16 23.64 2.32 28.65
N VAL A 17 22.46 1.74 28.73
CA VAL A 17 21.43 2.08 29.69
C VAL A 17 20.92 0.82 30.37
N VAL A 18 20.58 0.92 31.63
CA VAL A 18 19.85 -0.12 32.35
C VAL A 18 18.56 0.51 32.84
N ALA A 19 17.43 -0.04 32.42
CA ALA A 19 16.12 0.41 32.78
C ALA A 19 15.36 -0.77 33.42
N ASP A 20 14.95 -0.64 34.68
CA ASP A 20 14.32 -1.70 35.49
C ASP A 20 15.08 -3.04 35.41
N GLY A 21 16.41 -2.97 35.62
CA GLY A 21 17.29 -4.15 35.55
C GLY A 21 17.54 -4.70 34.15
N LYS A 22 16.89 -4.23 33.12
CA LYS A 22 17.04 -4.66 31.71
C LYS A 22 18.12 -3.80 31.02
N PRO A 23 19.28 -4.38 30.59
CA PRO A 23 20.29 -3.63 29.86
C PRO A 23 19.85 -3.40 28.41
N THR A 24 20.11 -2.20 27.91
CA THR A 24 19.90 -1.86 26.49
C THR A 24 20.96 -0.90 26.00
N ARG A 25 21.01 -0.73 24.67
CA ARG A 25 21.87 0.26 24.02
C ARG A 25 21.01 1.16 23.14
N THR A 26 21.34 2.44 23.13
CA THR A 26 20.72 3.42 22.24
C THR A 26 21.79 4.11 21.43
N VAL A 27 21.46 4.39 20.16
CA VAL A 27 22.27 5.21 19.28
C VAL A 27 21.46 6.42 18.88
N ALA A 28 21.97 7.62 19.10
CA ALA A 28 21.42 8.86 18.58
C ALA A 28 22.34 9.36 17.45
N VAL A 29 21.75 9.85 16.35
CA VAL A 29 22.46 10.48 15.24
C VAL A 29 21.80 11.82 15.00
N GLU A 30 22.60 12.90 15.05
CA GLU A 30 22.10 14.28 14.99
C GLU A 30 22.88 15.09 13.96
N SER A 31 22.18 15.83 13.13
CA SER A 31 22.67 16.86 12.21
C SER A 31 21.53 17.79 11.82
N GLU A 32 21.85 19.00 11.40
CA GLU A 32 20.89 19.94 10.78
C GLU A 32 20.50 19.49 9.37
N ASP A 33 21.35 18.68 8.71
CA ASP A 33 21.08 18.09 7.40
C ASP A 33 20.46 16.69 7.53
N ALA A 34 19.20 16.58 7.14
CA ALA A 34 18.45 15.32 7.14
C ALA A 34 19.08 14.25 6.21
N ALA A 35 19.69 14.66 5.08
CA ALA A 35 20.34 13.74 4.16
C ALA A 35 21.61 13.15 4.78
N ALA A 36 22.37 13.96 5.51
CA ALA A 36 23.53 13.48 6.27
C ALA A 36 23.13 12.47 7.35
N VAL A 37 22.03 12.73 8.08
CA VAL A 37 21.49 11.76 9.09
C VAL A 37 21.13 10.43 8.43
N ILE A 38 20.43 10.44 7.32
CA ILE A 38 20.04 9.22 6.59
C ILE A 38 21.29 8.45 6.13
N ALA A 39 22.29 9.16 5.59
CA ALA A 39 23.55 8.54 5.16
C ALA A 39 24.30 7.92 6.33
N ALA A 40 24.39 8.61 7.47
CA ALA A 40 25.06 8.11 8.68
C ALA A 40 24.33 6.88 9.26
N VAL A 41 22.98 6.90 9.34
CA VAL A 41 22.16 5.78 9.81
C VAL A 41 22.36 4.54 8.93
N ARG A 42 22.43 4.71 7.60
CA ARG A 42 22.74 3.63 6.65
C ARG A 42 24.16 3.09 6.82
N SER A 43 25.16 3.97 6.94
CA SER A 43 26.56 3.57 7.10
C SER A 43 26.83 2.82 8.41
N LEU A 44 26.02 3.09 9.44
CA LEU A 44 26.08 2.41 10.73
C LEU A 44 25.21 1.14 10.77
N GLU A 45 24.56 0.79 9.66
CA GLU A 45 23.64 -0.36 9.57
C GLU A 45 22.52 -0.35 10.63
N LEU A 46 22.06 0.87 11.00
CA LEU A 46 21.05 1.06 12.03
C LEU A 46 19.61 0.88 11.54
N SER A 47 19.40 0.61 10.27
CA SER A 47 18.06 0.39 9.68
C SER A 47 17.29 -0.78 10.31
N GLY A 48 18.00 -1.74 10.91
CA GLY A 48 17.42 -2.87 11.64
C GLY A 48 16.96 -2.57 13.08
N TYR A 49 17.15 -1.35 13.56
CA TYR A 49 16.80 -0.97 14.93
C TYR A 49 15.59 -0.04 14.99
N VAL A 50 14.86 -0.12 16.10
CA VAL A 50 13.69 0.72 16.32
C VAL A 50 14.09 2.19 16.41
N ASN A 51 13.59 3.01 15.49
CA ASN A 51 13.74 4.46 15.56
C ASN A 51 12.57 5.07 16.36
N THR A 52 12.86 5.52 17.57
CA THR A 52 11.87 6.12 18.46
C THR A 52 12.53 7.12 19.41
N SER A 53 11.72 7.94 20.11
CA SER A 53 12.28 8.81 21.13
C SER A 53 12.77 7.99 22.34
N TYR A 54 13.86 8.45 22.95
CA TYR A 54 14.50 7.78 24.09
C TYR A 54 13.50 7.43 25.23
N PRO A 55 12.62 8.33 25.70
CA PRO A 55 11.66 7.98 26.75
C PRO A 55 10.69 6.88 26.34
N ARG A 56 10.20 6.89 25.10
CA ARG A 56 9.26 5.88 24.59
C ARG A 56 9.92 4.52 24.42
N GLY A 57 11.15 4.50 23.91
CA GLY A 57 11.91 3.24 23.76
C GLY A 57 12.19 2.59 25.12
N LEU A 58 12.52 3.38 26.14
CA LEU A 58 12.72 2.86 27.50
C LEU A 58 11.42 2.36 28.14
N ALA A 59 10.31 3.09 28.00
CA ALA A 59 9.02 2.66 28.50
C ALA A 59 8.61 1.30 27.90
N ALA A 60 8.72 1.16 26.58
CA ALA A 60 8.44 -0.11 25.92
C ALA A 60 9.32 -1.28 26.39
N LEU A 61 10.61 -1.00 26.72
CA LEU A 61 11.52 -1.99 27.28
C LEU A 61 11.13 -2.41 28.72
N ILE A 62 10.71 -1.46 29.54
CA ILE A 62 10.35 -1.70 30.95
C ILE A 62 9.04 -2.48 31.03
N ASP A 63 8.03 -2.00 30.32
CA ASP A 63 6.65 -2.49 30.43
C ASP A 63 6.42 -3.79 29.63
N ASP A 64 7.44 -4.29 28.92
CA ASP A 64 7.35 -5.44 28.00
C ASP A 64 6.18 -5.29 27.00
N GLU A 65 5.84 -4.03 26.68
CA GLU A 65 4.76 -3.72 25.76
C GLU A 65 5.10 -4.10 24.33
N PRO A 66 4.12 -4.57 23.55
CA PRO A 66 4.36 -4.90 22.16
C PRO A 66 4.77 -3.66 21.37
N LEU A 67 5.83 -3.81 20.57
CA LEU A 67 6.36 -2.74 19.69
C LEU A 67 5.40 -2.48 18.53
N ARG A 68 4.61 -1.41 18.62
CA ARG A 68 3.65 -1.02 17.59
C ARG A 68 4.11 0.20 16.83
N PHE A 69 3.94 0.12 15.51
CA PHE A 69 4.27 1.20 14.58
C PHE A 69 3.12 1.43 13.63
N ALA A 70 2.92 2.70 13.24
CA ALA A 70 1.84 3.08 12.33
C ALA A 70 2.37 3.59 11.00
N VAL A 71 1.61 3.33 9.96
CA VAL A 71 1.80 3.92 8.62
C VAL A 71 0.50 4.57 8.18
N ILE A 72 0.59 5.81 7.70
CA ILE A 72 -0.47 6.56 7.04
C ILE A 72 -0.06 6.75 5.58
N ASP A 73 -0.76 6.08 4.67
CA ASP A 73 -0.56 6.19 3.21
C ASP A 73 -1.62 7.13 2.64
N VAL A 74 -1.22 8.36 2.33
CA VAL A 74 -2.11 9.42 1.82
C VAL A 74 -2.19 9.33 0.30
N GLY A 75 -3.18 8.59 -0.17
CA GLY A 75 -3.48 8.43 -1.59
C GLY A 75 -4.42 9.49 -2.14
N THR A 76 -4.55 9.52 -3.47
CA THR A 76 -5.41 10.46 -4.21
C THR A 76 -6.90 10.27 -3.87
N ASN A 77 -7.35 9.04 -3.68
CA ASN A 77 -8.76 8.71 -3.44
C ASN A 77 -9.04 8.32 -1.98
N SER A 78 -8.11 7.64 -1.34
CA SER A 78 -8.26 7.13 0.02
C SER A 78 -6.96 7.23 0.79
N ILE A 79 -7.09 7.40 2.09
CA ILE A 79 -5.98 7.24 3.05
C ILE A 79 -6.06 5.81 3.59
N LYS A 80 -4.91 5.13 3.62
CA LYS A 80 -4.80 3.82 4.26
C LYS A 80 -4.05 3.97 5.57
N PHE A 81 -4.57 3.36 6.61
CA PHE A 81 -3.99 3.37 7.94
C PHE A 81 -3.68 1.95 8.38
N HIS A 82 -2.44 1.73 8.76
CA HIS A 82 -1.98 0.44 9.23
C HIS A 82 -1.21 0.58 10.53
N ILE A 83 -1.53 -0.23 11.54
CA ILE A 83 -0.73 -0.42 12.73
C ILE A 83 -0.22 -1.84 12.73
N GLY A 84 1.09 -1.99 12.61
CA GLY A 84 1.80 -3.26 12.75
C GLY A 84 2.40 -3.38 14.15
N GLU A 85 2.26 -4.54 14.75
CA GLU A 85 2.93 -4.96 15.97
C GLU A 85 4.07 -5.91 15.60
N ARG A 86 5.27 -5.62 16.07
CA ARG A 86 6.44 -6.44 15.81
C ARG A 86 6.48 -7.60 16.80
N GLU A 87 6.42 -8.82 16.29
CA GLU A 87 6.52 -10.02 17.10
C GLU A 87 7.99 -10.36 17.43
N ARG A 88 8.20 -11.21 18.43
CA ARG A 88 9.56 -11.58 18.88
C ARG A 88 10.38 -12.31 17.81
N ASP A 89 9.75 -12.96 16.87
CA ASP A 89 10.38 -13.61 15.71
C ASP A 89 10.71 -12.65 14.56
N GLY A 90 10.44 -11.34 14.74
CA GLY A 90 10.66 -10.30 13.75
C GLY A 90 9.52 -10.12 12.74
N ASN A 91 8.49 -10.96 12.80
CA ASN A 91 7.31 -10.84 11.96
C ASN A 91 6.41 -9.68 12.37
N TRP A 92 5.52 -9.27 11.47
CA TRP A 92 4.54 -8.23 11.69
C TRP A 92 3.13 -8.80 11.83
N ARG A 93 2.48 -8.49 12.94
CA ARG A 93 1.07 -8.75 13.16
C ARG A 93 0.27 -7.46 12.93
N ALA A 94 -0.73 -7.50 12.06
CA ALA A 94 -1.63 -6.37 11.84
C ALA A 94 -2.55 -6.18 13.06
N VAL A 95 -2.51 -4.98 13.66
CA VAL A 95 -3.39 -4.57 14.76
C VAL A 95 -4.55 -3.73 14.22
N VAL A 96 -4.26 -2.86 13.25
CA VAL A 96 -5.23 -2.07 12.49
C VAL A 96 -4.85 -2.14 11.03
N ASP A 97 -5.83 -2.33 10.17
CA ASP A 97 -5.68 -2.17 8.73
C ASP A 97 -7.00 -1.69 8.13
N ARG A 98 -7.06 -0.40 7.82
CA ARG A 98 -8.27 0.25 7.31
C ARG A 98 -7.97 1.31 6.27
N ALA A 99 -8.97 1.67 5.50
CA ALA A 99 -8.90 2.75 4.51
C ALA A 99 -10.10 3.67 4.65
N GLU A 100 -9.86 4.98 4.50
CA GLU A 100 -10.90 6.01 4.48
C GLU A 100 -10.90 6.75 3.17
N MET A 101 -12.10 6.96 2.63
CA MET A 101 -12.31 7.62 1.35
C MET A 101 -12.37 9.14 1.56
N THR A 102 -11.25 9.82 1.45
CA THR A 102 -11.15 11.27 1.61
C THR A 102 -11.26 12.02 0.29
N ARG A 103 -11.04 11.32 -0.85
CA ARG A 103 -11.05 11.87 -2.21
C ARG A 103 -10.19 13.14 -2.32
N LEU A 104 -8.97 13.09 -1.79
CA LEU A 104 -8.04 14.22 -1.78
C LEU A 104 -7.83 14.80 -3.19
N GLY A 105 -7.80 13.94 -4.21
CA GLY A 105 -7.64 14.33 -5.60
C GLY A 105 -8.94 14.68 -6.34
N GLU A 106 -10.05 14.91 -5.64
CA GLU A 106 -11.31 15.31 -6.27
C GLU A 106 -11.13 16.63 -7.03
N GLY A 107 -11.38 16.61 -8.35
CA GLY A 107 -11.20 17.78 -9.23
C GLY A 107 -9.75 18.17 -9.54
N LEU A 108 -8.76 17.43 -9.04
CA LEU A 108 -7.34 17.76 -9.21
C LEU A 108 -6.89 17.74 -10.67
N GLU A 109 -7.34 16.78 -11.48
CA GLU A 109 -7.00 16.71 -12.91
C GLU A 109 -7.51 17.93 -13.69
N GLN A 110 -8.65 18.48 -13.29
CA GLN A 110 -9.28 19.63 -13.97
C GLN A 110 -8.71 20.96 -13.49
N ASN A 111 -8.45 21.09 -12.20
CA ASN A 111 -8.13 22.35 -11.56
C ASN A 111 -6.64 22.52 -11.24
N GLY A 112 -5.87 21.43 -11.22
CA GLY A 112 -4.43 21.46 -10.91
C GLY A 112 -4.12 21.61 -9.41
N PHE A 113 -5.12 21.70 -8.53
CA PHE A 113 -4.94 21.90 -7.09
C PHE A 113 -5.93 21.09 -6.25
N ILE A 114 -5.54 20.80 -5.02
CA ILE A 114 -6.38 20.12 -4.03
C ILE A 114 -7.37 21.14 -3.45
N ALA A 115 -8.66 20.80 -3.51
CA ALA A 115 -9.73 21.64 -2.99
C ALA A 115 -9.76 21.66 -1.45
N ASP A 116 -10.15 22.78 -0.85
CA ASP A 116 -10.20 22.93 0.60
C ASP A 116 -11.12 21.92 1.27
N ALA A 117 -12.27 21.59 0.68
CA ALA A 117 -13.16 20.57 1.20
C ALA A 117 -12.53 19.18 1.25
N ALA A 118 -11.70 18.81 0.25
CA ALA A 118 -10.97 17.56 0.24
C ALA A 118 -9.83 17.56 1.28
N LEU A 119 -9.15 18.70 1.44
CA LEU A 119 -8.15 18.90 2.49
C LEU A 119 -8.76 18.75 3.88
N GLU A 120 -9.92 19.34 4.15
CA GLU A 120 -10.60 19.21 5.45
C GLU A 120 -10.96 17.76 5.78
N ARG A 121 -11.53 17.01 4.84
CA ARG A 121 -11.80 15.57 5.02
C ARG A 121 -10.53 14.79 5.34
N THR A 122 -9.44 15.12 4.65
CA THR A 122 -8.13 14.48 4.83
C THR A 122 -7.53 14.77 6.19
N VAL A 123 -7.55 16.03 6.63
CA VAL A 123 -7.09 16.44 7.97
C VAL A 123 -7.88 15.73 9.07
N ALA A 124 -9.22 15.68 8.95
CA ALA A 124 -10.07 15.00 9.92
C ALA A 124 -9.73 13.49 10.01
N ALA A 125 -9.56 12.83 8.88
CA ALA A 125 -9.19 11.41 8.85
C ALA A 125 -7.80 11.16 9.46
N ILE A 126 -6.79 11.99 9.16
CA ILE A 126 -5.46 11.85 9.73
C ILE A 126 -5.49 12.10 11.25
N ALA A 127 -6.24 13.10 11.72
CA ALA A 127 -6.39 13.38 13.15
C ALA A 127 -6.97 12.17 13.91
N ASP A 128 -8.02 11.53 13.38
CA ASP A 128 -8.59 10.31 13.97
C ASP A 128 -7.57 9.15 13.99
N MET A 129 -6.78 8.98 12.92
CA MET A 129 -5.72 7.97 12.84
C MET A 129 -4.62 8.22 13.88
N VAL A 130 -4.22 9.47 14.07
CA VAL A 130 -3.23 9.88 15.10
C VAL A 130 -3.76 9.56 16.50
N ASP A 131 -5.01 9.88 16.77
CA ASP A 131 -5.61 9.60 18.09
C ASP A 131 -5.78 8.09 18.32
N GLU A 132 -6.11 7.32 17.30
CA GLU A 132 -6.09 5.85 17.39
C GLU A 132 -4.68 5.32 17.64
N ALA A 133 -3.66 5.84 16.96
CA ALA A 133 -2.26 5.46 17.18
C ALA A 133 -1.84 5.72 18.64
N LYS A 134 -2.21 6.89 19.20
CA LYS A 134 -1.94 7.22 20.62
C LYS A 134 -2.64 6.23 21.58
N ARG A 135 -3.93 5.97 21.36
CA ARG A 135 -4.70 5.01 22.20
C ARG A 135 -4.11 3.60 22.18
N ARG A 136 -3.43 3.23 21.10
CA ARG A 136 -2.80 1.91 20.94
C ARG A 136 -1.32 1.88 21.31
N ALA A 137 -0.81 2.91 21.97
CA ALA A 137 0.58 3.03 22.38
C ALA A 137 1.58 2.83 21.20
N VAL A 138 1.27 3.40 20.02
CA VAL A 138 2.17 3.37 18.87
C VAL A 138 3.43 4.16 19.17
N LEU A 139 4.61 3.54 18.98
CA LEU A 139 5.91 4.13 19.26
C LEU A 139 6.29 5.21 18.24
N ALA A 140 6.05 4.94 16.96
CA ALA A 140 6.33 5.89 15.89
C ALA A 140 5.35 5.72 14.73
N THR A 141 5.10 6.83 14.01
CA THR A 141 4.24 6.88 12.84
C THR A 141 5.01 7.40 11.65
N ALA A 142 5.00 6.66 10.53
CA ALA A 142 5.45 7.15 9.23
C ALA A 142 4.24 7.53 8.40
N ALA A 143 4.31 8.68 7.71
CA ALA A 143 3.27 9.10 6.77
C ALA A 143 3.89 9.36 5.40
N VAL A 144 3.30 8.77 4.36
CA VAL A 144 3.75 8.97 2.98
C VAL A 144 2.62 9.52 2.12
N GLY A 145 2.97 10.39 1.20
CA GLY A 145 2.06 10.95 0.21
C GLY A 145 2.41 10.48 -1.19
N THR A 146 1.40 10.19 -2.00
CA THR A 146 1.57 9.61 -3.34
C THR A 146 1.10 10.56 -4.47
N ALA A 147 0.64 10.02 -5.58
CA ALA A 147 0.39 10.74 -6.83
C ALA A 147 -0.37 12.07 -6.67
N GLY A 148 -1.45 12.12 -5.90
CA GLY A 148 -2.24 13.35 -5.74
C GLY A 148 -1.44 14.50 -5.15
N LEU A 149 -0.62 14.22 -4.12
CA LEU A 149 0.26 15.23 -3.52
C LEU A 149 1.46 15.56 -4.43
N ARG A 150 1.95 14.61 -5.25
CA ARG A 150 3.05 14.90 -6.19
C ARG A 150 2.68 15.94 -7.24
N ILE A 151 1.46 15.89 -7.78
CA ILE A 151 1.04 16.70 -8.91
C ILE A 151 0.31 18.00 -8.53
N ALA A 152 -0.16 18.12 -7.29
CA ALA A 152 -0.92 19.28 -6.85
C ALA A 152 -0.06 20.56 -6.79
N ALA A 153 -0.47 21.63 -7.47
CA ALA A 153 0.23 22.91 -7.48
C ALA A 153 0.28 23.57 -6.08
N ASN A 154 -0.70 23.30 -5.22
CA ASN A 154 -0.77 23.81 -3.85
C ASN A 154 -0.27 22.81 -2.79
N ARG A 155 0.55 21.83 -3.20
CA ARG A 155 1.07 20.76 -2.32
C ARG A 155 1.66 21.29 -1.02
N ASP A 156 2.53 22.28 -1.09
CA ASP A 156 3.28 22.76 0.08
C ASP A 156 2.34 23.39 1.13
N ARG A 157 1.32 24.13 0.68
CA ARG A 157 0.24 24.62 1.56
C ARG A 157 -0.54 23.46 2.20
N VAL A 158 -0.88 22.43 1.42
CA VAL A 158 -1.62 21.25 1.90
C VAL A 158 -0.82 20.52 2.97
N LEU A 159 0.46 20.27 2.73
CA LEU A 159 1.36 19.63 3.68
C LEU A 159 1.50 20.43 4.97
N ALA A 160 1.70 21.75 4.87
CA ALA A 160 1.81 22.63 6.03
C ALA A 160 0.53 22.65 6.88
N VAL A 161 -0.65 22.66 6.26
CA VAL A 161 -1.94 22.60 6.98
C VAL A 161 -2.09 21.26 7.71
N ILE A 162 -1.78 20.14 7.05
CA ILE A 162 -1.86 18.81 7.68
C ILE A 162 -0.91 18.74 8.86
N GLU A 163 0.36 19.11 8.69
CA GLU A 163 1.36 19.08 9.75
C GLU A 163 0.97 19.95 10.94
N THR A 164 0.54 21.20 10.69
CA THR A 164 0.12 22.13 11.75
C THR A 164 -1.06 21.60 12.55
N ARG A 165 -2.04 20.97 11.91
CA ARG A 165 -3.30 20.57 12.54
C ARG A 165 -3.26 19.17 13.15
N THR A 166 -2.40 18.29 12.66
CA THR A 166 -2.34 16.89 13.09
C THR A 166 -1.02 16.50 13.73
N GLY A 167 0.02 17.30 13.59
CA GLY A 167 1.39 16.98 13.99
C GLY A 167 2.05 15.92 13.12
N VAL A 168 1.44 15.52 11.99
CA VAL A 168 1.96 14.51 11.07
C VAL A 168 2.66 15.17 9.90
N ARG A 169 3.95 14.92 9.77
CA ARG A 169 4.72 15.25 8.58
C ARG A 169 4.58 14.16 7.54
N ILE A 170 4.19 14.53 6.33
CA ILE A 170 4.02 13.59 5.21
C ILE A 170 5.24 13.67 4.30
N ASP A 171 5.91 12.54 4.08
CA ASP A 171 6.97 12.39 3.08
C ASP A 171 6.32 12.11 1.72
N VAL A 172 6.41 13.04 0.78
CA VAL A 172 5.91 12.83 -0.59
C VAL A 172 6.95 12.02 -1.36
N ILE A 173 6.68 10.73 -1.51
CA ILE A 173 7.59 9.79 -2.17
C ILE A 173 7.45 9.84 -3.69
N SER A 174 8.56 9.58 -4.40
CA SER A 174 8.53 9.47 -5.87
C SER A 174 7.68 8.29 -6.32
N GLY A 175 7.28 8.33 -7.58
CA GLY A 175 6.58 7.20 -8.18
C GLY A 175 7.43 5.92 -8.18
N GLU A 176 8.74 6.02 -8.35
CA GLU A 176 9.67 4.87 -8.33
C GLU A 176 9.74 4.24 -6.94
N GLU A 177 9.84 5.06 -5.93
CA GLU A 177 9.90 4.61 -4.54
C GLU A 177 8.58 3.96 -4.10
N GLU A 178 7.45 4.55 -4.45
CA GLU A 178 6.13 3.97 -4.22
C GLU A 178 6.02 2.54 -4.77
N GLY A 179 6.53 2.32 -6.02
CA GLY A 179 6.50 1.00 -6.64
C GLY A 179 7.49 0.02 -6.05
N ARG A 180 8.68 0.48 -5.70
CA ARG A 180 9.68 -0.35 -5.05
C ARG A 180 9.14 -0.89 -3.72
N LEU A 181 8.60 -0.01 -2.89
CA LEU A 181 8.03 -0.38 -1.60
C LEU A 181 6.82 -1.31 -1.75
N ALA A 182 5.94 -1.03 -2.70
CA ALA A 182 4.79 -1.88 -2.98
C ALA A 182 5.21 -3.27 -3.49
N TYR A 183 6.21 -3.34 -4.36
CA TYR A 183 6.75 -4.58 -4.90
C TYR A 183 7.37 -5.46 -3.79
N VAL A 184 8.27 -4.88 -2.99
CA VAL A 184 8.92 -5.59 -1.88
C VAL A 184 7.87 -6.09 -0.88
N ALA A 185 6.88 -5.27 -0.54
CA ALA A 185 5.80 -5.67 0.35
C ALA A 185 4.96 -6.79 -0.22
N ALA A 186 4.58 -6.68 -1.51
CA ALA A 186 3.73 -7.66 -2.17
C ALA A 186 4.39 -9.03 -2.31
N THR A 187 5.69 -9.05 -2.51
CA THR A 187 6.46 -10.29 -2.71
C THR A 187 6.95 -10.91 -1.40
N SER A 188 7.09 -10.09 -0.35
CA SER A 188 7.55 -10.56 0.95
C SER A 188 6.59 -11.59 1.55
N GLY A 189 7.12 -12.70 2.06
CA GLY A 189 6.35 -13.75 2.71
C GLY A 189 5.52 -14.63 1.77
N LEU A 190 5.66 -14.49 0.44
CA LEU A 190 5.01 -15.36 -0.54
C LEU A 190 5.90 -16.53 -1.01
N GLY A 191 7.15 -16.59 -0.58
CA GLY A 191 8.10 -17.62 -1.03
C GLY A 191 8.48 -17.50 -2.52
N LEU A 192 8.23 -16.34 -3.14
CA LEU A 192 8.43 -16.07 -4.56
C LEU A 192 9.79 -15.38 -4.84
N SER A 193 10.80 -15.69 -4.06
CA SER A 193 12.09 -14.98 -4.04
C SER A 193 13.05 -15.34 -5.18
N LYS A 194 12.66 -16.16 -6.14
CA LYS A 194 13.54 -16.60 -7.24
C LYS A 194 12.88 -16.46 -8.60
N GLY A 195 13.61 -15.86 -9.53
CA GLY A 195 13.22 -15.72 -10.94
C GLY A 195 12.47 -14.44 -11.25
N SER A 196 12.01 -14.33 -12.50
CA SER A 196 11.29 -13.16 -12.98
C SER A 196 9.90 -13.06 -12.36
N LEU A 197 9.55 -11.88 -11.87
CA LEU A 197 8.28 -11.62 -11.20
C LEU A 197 7.65 -10.35 -11.75
N VAL A 198 6.34 -10.41 -11.96
CA VAL A 198 5.53 -9.22 -12.26
C VAL A 198 4.53 -9.05 -11.14
N ALA A 199 4.56 -7.88 -10.49
CA ALA A 199 3.54 -7.44 -9.57
C ALA A 199 2.68 -6.34 -10.22
N PHE A 200 1.35 -6.40 -10.05
CA PHE A 200 0.47 -5.35 -10.53
C PHE A 200 -0.61 -5.00 -9.52
N ASP A 201 -0.96 -3.72 -9.48
CA ASP A 201 -2.05 -3.17 -8.64
C ASP A 201 -3.07 -2.48 -9.53
N THR A 202 -4.30 -2.97 -9.52
CA THR A 202 -5.41 -2.39 -10.27
C THR A 202 -6.22 -1.47 -9.37
N GLY A 203 -6.05 -0.17 -9.61
CA GLY A 203 -6.80 0.89 -8.95
C GLY A 203 -8.09 1.28 -9.66
N GLY A 204 -8.66 2.43 -9.25
CA GLY A 204 -9.85 3.00 -9.89
C GLY A 204 -9.56 3.63 -11.25
N GLY A 205 -8.47 4.38 -11.36
CA GLY A 205 -8.10 5.13 -12.58
C GLY A 205 -7.00 4.48 -13.41
N SER A 206 -6.13 3.68 -12.81
CA SER A 206 -4.92 3.13 -13.44
C SER A 206 -4.56 1.76 -12.89
N THR A 207 -3.69 1.07 -13.62
CA THR A 207 -3.02 -0.15 -13.18
C THR A 207 -1.52 0.08 -13.19
N GLN A 208 -0.86 -0.16 -12.06
CA GLN A 208 0.59 -0.08 -11.90
C GLN A 208 1.19 -1.46 -12.15
N PHE A 209 2.30 -1.49 -12.88
CA PHE A 209 3.10 -2.69 -13.11
C PHE A 209 4.50 -2.51 -12.58
N THR A 210 5.02 -3.53 -11.93
CA THR A 210 6.42 -3.61 -11.50
C THR A 210 6.97 -4.96 -11.96
N PHE A 211 7.98 -4.90 -12.80
CA PHE A 211 8.75 -6.05 -13.28
C PHE A 211 10.03 -6.14 -12.48
N GLY A 212 10.41 -7.32 -12.10
CA GLY A 212 11.63 -7.52 -11.32
C GLY A 212 12.10 -8.96 -11.31
N HIS A 213 13.28 -9.13 -10.74
CA HIS A 213 13.91 -10.43 -10.47
C HIS A 213 14.29 -10.47 -9.00
N ASP A 214 13.95 -11.55 -8.34
CA ASP A 214 14.22 -11.73 -6.91
C ASP A 214 13.66 -10.54 -6.09
N SER A 215 14.50 -9.78 -5.40
CA SER A 215 14.12 -8.58 -4.66
C SER A 215 14.36 -7.26 -5.41
N SER A 216 14.86 -7.33 -6.65
CA SER A 216 15.21 -6.16 -7.46
C SER A 216 14.08 -5.76 -8.40
N VAL A 217 13.85 -4.46 -8.52
CA VAL A 217 12.92 -3.89 -9.50
C VAL A 217 13.70 -3.53 -10.77
N ASP A 218 13.28 -4.08 -11.92
CA ASP A 218 13.89 -3.83 -13.22
C ASP A 218 13.19 -2.68 -13.95
N GLU A 219 11.87 -2.71 -13.95
CA GLU A 219 11.05 -1.69 -14.62
C GLU A 219 9.74 -1.48 -13.87
N ARG A 220 9.27 -0.25 -13.89
CA ARG A 220 7.98 0.12 -13.35
C ARG A 220 7.28 1.15 -14.22
N PHE A 221 5.96 1.00 -14.35
CA PHE A 221 5.13 1.98 -15.05
C PHE A 221 3.67 1.88 -14.63
N SER A 222 2.91 2.90 -14.99
CA SER A 222 1.45 2.95 -14.86
C SER A 222 0.82 3.02 -16.25
N VAL A 223 -0.36 2.41 -16.38
CA VAL A 223 -1.24 2.56 -17.54
C VAL A 223 -2.61 3.04 -17.08
N ASP A 224 -3.28 3.84 -17.91
CA ASP A 224 -4.59 4.44 -17.61
C ASP A 224 -5.75 3.44 -17.75
N VAL A 225 -5.57 2.25 -17.17
CA VAL A 225 -6.53 1.14 -17.17
C VAL A 225 -6.96 0.92 -15.71
N GLY A 226 -8.16 1.36 -15.35
CA GLY A 226 -8.65 1.30 -13.97
C GLY A 226 -10.13 0.95 -13.87
N ALA A 227 -10.53 0.33 -12.76
CA ALA A 227 -11.85 -0.24 -12.57
C ALA A 227 -12.99 0.79 -12.62
N VAL A 228 -12.79 1.99 -12.07
CA VAL A 228 -13.80 3.08 -12.13
C VAL A 228 -13.91 3.60 -13.56
N ARG A 229 -12.77 3.92 -14.18
CA ARG A 229 -12.72 4.44 -15.56
C ARG A 229 -13.47 3.53 -16.55
N TYR A 230 -13.25 2.22 -16.48
CA TYR A 230 -13.93 1.27 -17.38
C TYR A 230 -15.38 1.05 -17.02
N THR A 231 -15.73 1.10 -15.73
CA THR A 231 -17.14 1.04 -15.30
C THR A 231 -17.94 2.21 -15.88
N GLU A 232 -17.43 3.42 -15.76
CA GLU A 232 -18.08 4.62 -16.30
C GLU A 232 -18.16 4.59 -17.84
N ARG A 233 -17.05 4.26 -18.50
CA ARG A 233 -16.94 4.24 -19.96
C ARG A 233 -17.89 3.24 -20.62
N TYR A 234 -18.07 2.06 -20.01
CA TYR A 234 -18.86 0.96 -20.57
C TYR A 234 -20.14 0.65 -19.79
N LYS A 235 -20.48 1.45 -18.78
CA LYS A 235 -21.66 1.28 -17.89
C LYS A 235 -21.75 -0.13 -17.31
N LEU A 236 -20.67 -0.55 -16.65
CA LEU A 236 -20.54 -1.92 -16.14
C LEU A 236 -21.18 -2.11 -14.75
N ASP A 237 -21.80 -1.13 -14.19
CA ASP A 237 -22.52 -1.15 -12.91
C ASP A 237 -23.89 -1.84 -12.99
N GLY A 238 -24.50 -1.90 -14.21
CA GLY A 238 -25.73 -2.63 -14.49
C GLY A 238 -25.52 -4.11 -14.85
N VAL A 239 -26.60 -4.76 -15.31
CA VAL A 239 -26.56 -6.05 -16.00
C VAL A 239 -25.92 -5.85 -17.38
N VAL A 240 -24.90 -6.62 -17.69
CA VAL A 240 -24.06 -6.38 -18.87
C VAL A 240 -24.22 -7.50 -19.91
N SER A 241 -24.53 -7.12 -21.14
CA SER A 241 -24.68 -8.06 -22.27
C SER A 241 -23.31 -8.65 -22.71
N ALA A 242 -23.36 -9.80 -23.38
CA ALA A 242 -22.16 -10.43 -23.94
C ALA A 242 -21.46 -9.52 -24.97
N GLU A 243 -22.20 -8.69 -25.70
CA GLU A 243 -21.66 -7.72 -26.66
C GLU A 243 -20.82 -6.64 -25.96
N VAL A 244 -21.37 -6.01 -24.92
CA VAL A 244 -20.65 -5.01 -24.11
C VAL A 244 -19.42 -5.62 -23.46
N MET A 245 -19.53 -6.87 -22.96
CA MET A 245 -18.37 -7.59 -22.41
C MET A 245 -17.25 -7.79 -23.43
N ARG A 246 -17.57 -8.26 -24.64
CA ARG A 246 -16.55 -8.41 -25.69
C ARG A 246 -15.85 -7.07 -26.01
N ARG A 247 -16.63 -5.99 -26.14
CA ARG A 247 -16.10 -4.65 -26.39
C ARG A 247 -15.22 -4.16 -25.25
N THR A 248 -15.63 -4.37 -24.03
CA THR A 248 -14.86 -4.02 -22.83
C THR A 248 -13.54 -4.78 -22.78
N MET A 249 -13.57 -6.11 -22.95
CA MET A 249 -12.37 -6.94 -22.95
C MET A 249 -11.39 -6.55 -24.07
N ALA A 250 -11.89 -6.28 -25.27
CA ALA A 250 -11.06 -5.82 -26.40
C ALA A 250 -10.40 -4.46 -26.09
N ALA A 251 -11.13 -3.52 -25.49
CA ALA A 251 -10.59 -2.22 -25.12
C ALA A 251 -9.55 -2.32 -24.00
N VAL A 252 -9.82 -3.10 -22.95
CA VAL A 252 -8.84 -3.37 -21.87
C VAL A 252 -7.57 -3.98 -22.45
N ALA A 253 -7.71 -4.96 -23.35
CA ALA A 253 -6.56 -5.59 -24.00
C ALA A 253 -5.76 -4.60 -24.85
N ALA A 254 -6.41 -3.70 -25.59
CA ALA A 254 -5.75 -2.67 -26.40
C ALA A 254 -5.00 -1.65 -25.52
N ASP A 255 -5.65 -1.17 -24.45
CA ASP A 255 -5.07 -0.15 -23.56
C ASP A 255 -3.95 -0.73 -22.66
N LEU A 256 -3.85 -2.07 -22.54
CA LEU A 256 -2.73 -2.80 -21.93
C LEU A 256 -1.58 -3.11 -22.90
N SER A 257 -1.50 -2.49 -24.07
CA SER A 257 -0.49 -2.79 -25.11
C SER A 257 0.96 -2.68 -24.63
N ARG A 258 1.23 -1.87 -23.59
CA ARG A 258 2.58 -1.72 -23.02
C ARG A 258 3.16 -3.01 -22.44
N ILE A 259 2.31 -4.00 -22.14
CA ILE A 259 2.76 -5.32 -21.68
C ILE A 259 2.76 -6.39 -22.77
N ASP A 260 2.49 -6.03 -24.03
CA ASP A 260 2.52 -6.97 -25.16
C ASP A 260 3.96 -7.44 -25.45
N GLY A 261 4.09 -8.70 -25.83
CA GLY A 261 5.36 -9.30 -26.18
C GLY A 261 6.37 -9.47 -25.03
N ARG A 262 5.96 -9.17 -23.79
CA ARG A 262 6.81 -9.38 -22.62
C ARG A 262 7.01 -10.87 -22.37
N PRO A 263 8.20 -11.29 -21.89
CA PRO A 263 8.43 -12.67 -21.49
C PRO A 263 7.42 -13.11 -20.40
N VAL A 264 7.02 -14.37 -20.45
CA VAL A 264 6.16 -14.95 -19.41
C VAL A 264 6.91 -14.96 -18.10
N PRO A 265 6.45 -14.26 -17.05
CA PRO A 265 7.17 -14.23 -15.77
C PRO A 265 7.08 -15.59 -15.05
N ALA A 266 8.08 -15.91 -14.23
CA ALA A 266 8.02 -17.10 -13.37
C ALA A 266 6.82 -17.00 -12.40
N ALA A 267 6.60 -15.81 -11.81
CA ALA A 267 5.45 -15.54 -10.96
C ALA A 267 4.70 -14.26 -11.36
N LEU A 268 3.37 -14.26 -11.18
CA LEU A 268 2.50 -13.10 -11.33
C LEU A 268 1.81 -12.84 -10.00
N VAL A 269 2.01 -11.65 -9.44
CA VAL A 269 1.40 -11.21 -8.17
C VAL A 269 0.43 -10.09 -8.44
N ALA A 270 -0.79 -10.22 -7.95
CA ALA A 270 -1.82 -9.20 -8.07
C ALA A 270 -2.15 -8.61 -6.70
N MET A 271 -2.27 -7.28 -6.68
CA MET A 271 -2.63 -6.48 -5.50
C MET A 271 -3.88 -5.64 -5.76
N GLY A 272 -4.35 -4.98 -4.71
CA GLY A 272 -5.44 -4.01 -4.79
C GLY A 272 -6.83 -4.58 -4.60
N GLY A 273 -7.79 -3.66 -4.54
CA GLY A 273 -9.15 -3.97 -4.13
C GLY A 273 -9.93 -4.88 -5.08
N ALA A 274 -9.58 -4.94 -6.36
CA ALA A 274 -10.22 -5.85 -7.31
C ALA A 274 -9.91 -7.30 -6.95
N VAL A 275 -8.63 -7.66 -6.92
CA VAL A 275 -8.19 -9.05 -6.73
C VAL A 275 -8.46 -9.56 -5.32
N THR A 276 -8.36 -8.71 -4.29
CA THR A 276 -8.66 -9.12 -2.91
C THR A 276 -10.15 -9.40 -2.71
N ASN A 277 -11.04 -8.66 -3.37
CA ASN A 277 -12.47 -8.96 -3.37
C ASN A 277 -12.81 -10.21 -4.18
N ILE A 278 -12.20 -10.41 -5.35
CA ILE A 278 -12.33 -11.66 -6.12
C ILE A 278 -11.95 -12.86 -5.25
N THR A 279 -10.85 -12.74 -4.49
CA THR A 279 -10.40 -13.77 -3.55
C THR A 279 -11.39 -14.00 -2.41
N ALA A 280 -11.90 -12.94 -1.82
CA ALA A 280 -12.86 -13.03 -0.74
C ALA A 280 -14.16 -13.72 -1.19
N VAL A 281 -14.63 -13.44 -2.42
CA VAL A 281 -15.77 -14.13 -3.06
C VAL A 281 -15.46 -15.61 -3.30
N LYS A 282 -14.28 -15.94 -3.87
CA LYS A 282 -13.84 -17.33 -4.05
C LYS A 282 -13.85 -18.12 -2.73
N ARG A 283 -13.43 -17.47 -1.65
CA ARG A 283 -13.33 -18.07 -0.31
C ARG A 283 -14.64 -18.01 0.50
N GLY A 284 -15.68 -17.34 -0.01
CA GLY A 284 -16.95 -17.17 0.70
C GLY A 284 -16.82 -16.42 2.04
N LEU A 285 -15.94 -15.43 2.11
CA LEU A 285 -15.62 -14.72 3.36
C LEU A 285 -16.73 -13.74 3.74
N ALA A 286 -17.60 -14.09 4.68
CA ALA A 286 -18.60 -13.18 5.22
C ALA A 286 -17.97 -11.94 5.91
N ARG A 287 -16.78 -12.10 6.47
CA ARG A 287 -15.91 -11.01 7.00
C ARG A 287 -14.55 -11.12 6.33
N TYR A 288 -14.07 -9.99 5.84
CA TYR A 288 -12.75 -9.94 5.22
C TYR A 288 -11.66 -10.39 6.19
N ASN A 289 -10.76 -11.26 5.73
CA ASN A 289 -9.64 -11.77 6.50
C ASN A 289 -8.35 -11.75 5.66
N PRO A 290 -7.44 -10.79 5.93
CA PRO A 290 -6.19 -10.64 5.17
C PRO A 290 -5.33 -11.91 5.14
N ALA A 291 -5.28 -12.64 6.25
CA ALA A 291 -4.47 -13.86 6.36
C ALA A 291 -4.97 -14.99 5.42
N ILE A 292 -6.27 -15.04 5.14
CA ILE A 292 -6.84 -16.00 4.17
C ILE A 292 -6.62 -15.53 2.73
N VAL A 293 -6.64 -14.20 2.51
CA VAL A 293 -6.46 -13.60 1.18
C VAL A 293 -5.01 -13.65 0.74
N GLN A 294 -4.08 -13.33 1.63
CA GLN A 294 -2.63 -13.34 1.35
C GLN A 294 -2.16 -14.71 0.88
N GLY A 295 -1.46 -14.75 -0.25
CA GLY A 295 -0.92 -15.98 -0.83
C GLY A 295 -1.96 -16.87 -1.54
N THR A 296 -3.25 -16.49 -1.59
CA THR A 296 -4.24 -17.25 -2.35
C THR A 296 -3.89 -17.24 -3.83
N VAL A 297 -3.93 -18.42 -4.44
CA VAL A 297 -3.77 -18.57 -5.89
C VAL A 297 -5.13 -18.51 -6.56
N LEU A 298 -5.24 -17.64 -7.56
CA LEU A 298 -6.39 -17.56 -8.47
C LEU A 298 -5.99 -18.08 -9.84
N ASP A 299 -6.82 -18.92 -10.42
CA ASP A 299 -6.71 -19.38 -11.81
C ASP A 299 -7.66 -18.59 -12.72
N ARG A 300 -7.40 -18.63 -14.04
CA ARG A 300 -8.21 -17.93 -15.03
C ARG A 300 -9.67 -18.36 -14.99
N SER A 301 -9.93 -19.64 -14.78
CA SER A 301 -11.30 -20.19 -14.76
C SER A 301 -12.13 -19.60 -13.65
N GLU A 302 -11.53 -19.36 -12.49
CA GLU A 302 -12.21 -18.68 -11.39
C GLU A 302 -12.49 -17.22 -11.70
N ILE A 303 -11.55 -16.50 -12.35
CA ILE A 303 -11.80 -15.12 -12.79
C ILE A 303 -12.93 -15.08 -13.82
N ASP A 304 -12.92 -15.98 -14.80
CA ASP A 304 -13.97 -16.07 -15.83
C ASP A 304 -15.34 -16.39 -15.19
N ARG A 305 -15.40 -17.32 -14.23
CA ARG A 305 -16.62 -17.62 -13.45
C ARG A 305 -17.16 -16.38 -12.71
N GLN A 306 -16.27 -15.59 -12.10
CA GLN A 306 -16.69 -14.40 -11.39
C GLN A 306 -17.11 -13.26 -12.34
N ILE A 307 -16.48 -13.13 -13.50
CA ILE A 307 -16.94 -12.19 -14.53
C ILE A 307 -18.39 -12.50 -14.91
N GLU A 308 -18.74 -13.79 -15.14
CA GLU A 308 -20.11 -14.21 -15.45
C GLU A 308 -21.07 -13.92 -14.27
N LEU A 309 -20.62 -14.19 -13.04
CA LEU A 309 -21.37 -13.89 -11.83
C LEU A 309 -21.68 -12.38 -11.70
N TYR A 310 -20.71 -11.53 -12.00
CA TYR A 310 -20.88 -10.08 -11.87
C TYR A 310 -21.66 -9.47 -13.02
N ARG A 311 -21.42 -9.88 -14.28
CA ARG A 311 -22.12 -9.32 -15.41
C ARG A 311 -23.63 -9.62 -15.45
N SER A 312 -24.03 -10.76 -14.86
CA SER A 312 -25.45 -11.18 -14.77
C SER A 312 -26.25 -10.41 -13.73
N ARG A 313 -25.62 -9.51 -12.96
CA ARG A 313 -26.24 -8.70 -11.89
C ARG A 313 -25.86 -7.24 -12.05
N ASP A 314 -26.76 -6.37 -11.61
CA ASP A 314 -26.46 -4.95 -11.38
C ASP A 314 -25.69 -4.76 -10.06
N ALA A 315 -25.32 -3.52 -9.74
CA ALA A 315 -24.58 -3.19 -8.54
C ALA A 315 -25.33 -3.61 -7.25
N ASP A 316 -26.64 -3.50 -7.21
CA ASP A 316 -27.42 -3.89 -6.03
C ASP A 316 -27.44 -5.41 -5.86
N GLY A 317 -27.63 -6.15 -6.93
CA GLY A 317 -27.51 -7.60 -6.92
C GLY A 317 -26.10 -8.08 -6.56
N ARG A 318 -25.06 -7.35 -6.98
CA ARG A 318 -23.66 -7.67 -6.61
C ARG A 318 -23.39 -7.42 -5.12
N ARG A 319 -24.03 -6.42 -4.48
CA ARG A 319 -23.89 -6.15 -3.04
C ARG A 319 -24.32 -7.33 -2.16
N THR A 320 -25.14 -8.24 -2.68
CA THR A 320 -25.58 -9.45 -1.96
C THR A 320 -24.60 -10.62 -2.06
N ILE A 321 -23.53 -10.51 -2.87
CA ILE A 321 -22.56 -11.57 -3.06
C ILE A 321 -21.67 -11.69 -1.81
N VAL A 322 -21.68 -12.85 -1.18
CA VAL A 322 -20.83 -13.13 -0.01
C VAL A 322 -19.35 -12.97 -0.39
N GLY A 323 -18.62 -12.22 0.40
CA GLY A 323 -17.20 -11.91 0.18
C GLY A 323 -16.96 -10.62 -0.60
N LEU A 324 -17.94 -10.09 -1.33
CA LEU A 324 -17.82 -8.82 -2.02
C LEU A 324 -18.09 -7.66 -1.08
N GLN A 325 -17.15 -6.75 -0.94
CA GLN A 325 -17.37 -5.52 -0.18
C GLN A 325 -18.42 -4.64 -0.90
N PRO A 326 -19.49 -4.18 -0.25
CA PRO A 326 -20.59 -3.42 -0.89
C PRO A 326 -20.09 -2.20 -1.68
N LYS A 327 -19.07 -1.50 -1.20
CA LYS A 327 -18.44 -0.34 -1.87
C LYS A 327 -17.72 -0.69 -3.19
N ARG A 328 -17.50 -1.97 -3.49
CA ARG A 328 -16.86 -2.46 -4.70
C ARG A 328 -17.84 -3.01 -5.75
N ALA A 329 -19.10 -3.16 -5.40
CA ALA A 329 -20.13 -3.77 -6.27
C ALA A 329 -20.25 -3.11 -7.65
N GLU A 330 -20.10 -1.78 -7.71
CA GLU A 330 -20.19 -1.02 -8.96
C GLU A 330 -18.98 -1.31 -9.90
N VAL A 331 -17.79 -1.46 -9.34
CA VAL A 331 -16.53 -1.49 -10.11
C VAL A 331 -15.90 -2.87 -10.23
N ILE A 332 -16.43 -3.87 -9.53
CA ILE A 332 -15.79 -5.20 -9.45
C ILE A 332 -15.73 -5.91 -10.80
N LEU A 333 -16.75 -5.75 -11.65
CA LEU A 333 -16.77 -6.36 -12.98
C LEU A 333 -15.62 -5.84 -13.85
N ALA A 334 -15.44 -4.52 -13.90
CA ALA A 334 -14.31 -3.92 -14.61
C ALA A 334 -12.97 -4.38 -14.03
N GLY A 335 -12.84 -4.43 -12.70
CA GLY A 335 -11.64 -4.94 -12.04
C GLY A 335 -11.32 -6.38 -12.43
N ALA A 336 -12.31 -7.26 -12.47
CA ALA A 336 -12.15 -8.66 -12.88
C ALA A 336 -11.72 -8.77 -14.36
N CYS A 337 -12.30 -7.96 -15.25
CA CYS A 337 -11.91 -7.89 -16.66
C CYS A 337 -10.44 -7.48 -16.84
N ILE A 338 -9.98 -6.48 -16.08
CA ILE A 338 -8.59 -6.01 -16.11
C ILE A 338 -7.65 -7.12 -15.63
N VAL A 339 -7.94 -7.74 -14.48
CA VAL A 339 -7.14 -8.86 -13.95
C VAL A 339 -7.04 -9.99 -14.97
N ARG A 340 -8.17 -10.36 -15.59
CA ARG A 340 -8.23 -11.42 -16.62
C ARG A 340 -7.37 -11.10 -17.84
N ALA A 341 -7.44 -9.85 -18.33
CA ALA A 341 -6.68 -9.40 -19.49
C ALA A 341 -5.16 -9.38 -19.20
N VAL A 342 -4.75 -8.95 -17.99
CA VAL A 342 -3.34 -9.00 -17.58
C VAL A 342 -2.81 -10.42 -17.56
N MET A 343 -3.56 -11.37 -16.99
CA MET A 343 -3.18 -12.79 -16.99
C MET A 343 -3.00 -13.34 -18.39
N GLU A 344 -3.88 -12.94 -19.32
CA GLU A 344 -3.83 -13.38 -20.72
C GLU A 344 -2.59 -12.85 -21.43
N LYS A 345 -2.37 -11.54 -21.37
CA LYS A 345 -1.25 -10.88 -22.02
C LYS A 345 0.12 -11.35 -21.52
N LEU A 346 0.23 -11.63 -20.24
CA LEU A 346 1.45 -12.17 -19.63
C LEU A 346 1.54 -13.71 -19.71
N GLY A 347 0.65 -14.39 -20.42
CA GLY A 347 0.68 -15.83 -20.62
C GLY A 347 0.48 -16.67 -19.34
N LYS A 348 -0.06 -16.08 -18.25
CA LYS A 348 -0.21 -16.76 -16.96
C LYS A 348 -1.58 -17.42 -16.81
N GLN A 349 -1.60 -18.67 -16.41
CA GLN A 349 -2.84 -19.39 -16.06
C GLN A 349 -3.26 -19.13 -14.61
N THR A 350 -2.30 -18.76 -13.77
CA THR A 350 -2.54 -18.49 -12.36
C THR A 350 -1.82 -17.21 -11.93
N LEU A 351 -2.34 -16.57 -10.90
CA LEU A 351 -1.69 -15.49 -10.19
C LEU A 351 -1.76 -15.72 -8.68
N THR A 352 -0.82 -15.15 -7.95
CA THR A 352 -0.83 -15.12 -6.48
C THR A 352 -1.34 -13.78 -6.00
N VAL A 353 -2.25 -13.80 -5.04
CA VAL A 353 -2.83 -12.58 -4.46
C VAL A 353 -1.98 -12.08 -3.31
N SER A 354 -1.66 -10.79 -3.32
CA SER A 354 -1.09 -10.13 -2.16
C SER A 354 -2.06 -9.09 -1.60
N ASP A 355 -2.36 -9.22 -0.32
CA ASP A 355 -3.07 -8.18 0.46
C ASP A 355 -2.12 -7.09 0.97
N ARG A 356 -0.82 -7.29 0.79
CA ARG A 356 0.23 -6.34 1.14
C ARG A 356 0.42 -5.34 0.01
N GLY A 357 0.67 -4.08 0.37
CA GLY A 357 0.92 -3.01 -0.57
C GLY A 357 1.82 -1.95 0.06
N LEU A 358 1.83 -0.72 -0.48
CA LEU A 358 2.72 0.36 -0.08
C LEU A 358 2.86 0.52 1.45
N ARG A 359 1.75 0.57 2.20
CA ARG A 359 1.78 0.74 3.66
C ARG A 359 2.60 -0.32 4.40
N HIS A 360 2.60 -1.57 3.89
CA HIS A 360 3.39 -2.66 4.46
C HIS A 360 4.88 -2.53 4.10
N GLY A 361 5.19 -2.05 2.89
CA GLY A 361 6.55 -1.75 2.47
C GLY A 361 7.15 -0.62 3.29
N VAL A 362 6.39 0.45 3.51
CA VAL A 362 6.81 1.56 4.38
C VAL A 362 7.02 1.09 5.82
N LEU A 363 6.12 0.25 6.34
CA LEU A 363 6.26 -0.31 7.68
C LEU A 363 7.56 -1.12 7.81
N ALA A 364 7.80 -2.03 6.87
CA ALA A 364 8.99 -2.88 6.88
C ALA A 364 10.28 -2.07 6.71
N GLU A 365 10.30 -1.09 5.81
CA GLU A 365 11.49 -0.30 5.54
C GLU A 365 11.82 0.71 6.64
N ARG A 366 10.80 1.35 7.23
CA ARG A 366 11.01 2.38 8.26
C ARG A 366 11.19 1.82 9.66
N PHE A 367 10.66 0.63 9.93
CA PHE A 367 10.58 0.06 11.28
C PHE A 367 10.98 -1.42 11.35
N GLY A 368 11.28 -2.05 10.22
CA GLY A 368 11.78 -3.41 10.15
C GLY A 368 13.26 -3.51 10.47
N PRO A 369 13.78 -4.75 10.61
CA PRO A 369 15.21 -5.01 10.73
C PRO A 369 15.98 -4.69 9.46
#